data_90d8f612aed8a4209ea80d3d5c03985e
#
_entry.id   90d8f612aed8a4209ea80d3d5c03985e
#
_cell.length_a   1.000
_cell.length_b   1.000
_cell.length_c   1.000
_cell.angle_alpha   90.00
_cell.angle_beta   90.00
_cell.angle_gamma   90.00
#
_symmetry.space_group_name_H-M   'P 1'
#
loop_
_entity.id
_entity.type
_entity.pdbx_description
1 polymer ?
#
loop_
_entity_poly.entity_id
_entity_poly.type
_entity_poly.pdbx_seq_one_letter_code
_entity_poly.pdbx_strand_id
1 'polypeptide(L)'
;MDRDNKLDTEIIRLYEAEPDLQTLPALLFAAIGRLVEAEVVSFTEFHHPSRDFRALVSVGDDPGRRATAMQAFARHMHSHPFWQHDPAFYGERALRESDFFSDEEFVELPIAREAFLPSGARRMIGIVMEHSGYAVSIVGHRIVGRPAFSDDDRDRLQAFRTHILRCYRQAQERTLAKLTPAHRLRLAFPTLTPRQVEVASWIAQGKSNQEIAGILEIGLDAIKAHVKAINLKVDSDSRRAAIVIAHTTPPFAKLPPLWKLDLESWSGGGEARQIRLPEGLPSGGM
;
A
#
# COMPACT_ATOMS: atom_id res chain seq x y z
N MET A 1 1.80 -25.07 -24.90
CA MET A 1 1.30 -23.67 -24.81
C MET A 1 2.53 -22.78 -24.75
N ASP A 2 2.68 -21.96 -25.77
CA ASP A 2 3.90 -21.21 -26.04
C ASP A 2 4.29 -20.32 -24.83
N ARG A 3 5.60 -20.19 -24.53
CA ARG A 3 6.12 -19.48 -23.34
C ARG A 3 5.70 -18.00 -23.33
N ASP A 4 5.66 -17.37 -24.51
CA ASP A 4 5.24 -15.97 -24.68
C ASP A 4 3.75 -15.78 -24.37
N ASN A 5 2.91 -16.78 -24.62
CA ASN A 5 1.47 -16.71 -24.39
C ASN A 5 1.09 -16.63 -22.88
N LYS A 6 1.90 -17.19 -21.95
CA LYS A 6 1.65 -17.05 -20.50
C LYS A 6 1.82 -15.62 -20.02
N LEU A 7 2.91 -14.95 -20.40
CA LEU A 7 3.20 -13.58 -20.01
C LEU A 7 2.14 -12.61 -20.54
N ASP A 8 1.85 -12.69 -21.85
CA ASP A 8 0.84 -11.84 -22.49
C ASP A 8 -0.54 -12.03 -21.87
N THR A 9 -0.92 -13.26 -21.55
CA THR A 9 -2.19 -13.57 -20.90
C THR A 9 -2.29 -12.90 -19.53
N GLU A 10 -1.24 -12.94 -18.69
CA GLU A 10 -1.25 -12.33 -17.38
C GLU A 10 -1.19 -10.78 -17.46
N ILE A 11 -0.50 -10.23 -18.46
CA ILE A 11 -0.50 -8.79 -18.74
C ILE A 11 -1.92 -8.31 -19.07
N ILE A 12 -2.59 -8.99 -20.00
CA ILE A 12 -3.97 -8.65 -20.41
C ILE A 12 -4.91 -8.71 -19.20
N ARG A 13 -4.89 -9.80 -18.45
CA ARG A 13 -5.73 -9.97 -17.24
C ARG A 13 -5.51 -8.85 -16.22
N LEU A 14 -4.25 -8.46 -16.02
CA LEU A 14 -3.90 -7.41 -15.06
C LEU A 14 -4.48 -6.06 -15.47
N TYR A 15 -4.46 -5.73 -16.76
CA TYR A 15 -5.01 -4.47 -17.25
C TYR A 15 -6.53 -4.46 -17.34
N GLU A 16 -7.15 -5.57 -17.78
CA GLU A 16 -8.61 -5.70 -17.88
C GLU A 16 -9.31 -5.66 -16.51
N ALA A 17 -8.63 -6.11 -15.46
CA ALA A 17 -9.21 -6.11 -14.11
C ALA A 17 -9.33 -4.72 -13.49
N GLU A 18 -8.61 -3.72 -14.00
CA GLU A 18 -8.62 -2.33 -13.52
C GLU A 18 -8.57 -2.21 -11.97
N PRO A 19 -7.63 -2.87 -11.27
CA PRO A 19 -7.64 -2.93 -9.82
C PRO A 19 -7.40 -1.57 -9.16
N ASP A 20 -7.91 -1.43 -7.94
CA ASP A 20 -7.44 -0.47 -6.95
C ASP A 20 -6.42 -1.10 -5.99
N LEU A 21 -5.94 -0.35 -4.99
CA LEU A 21 -4.95 -0.87 -4.02
C LEU A 21 -5.50 -1.92 -3.06
N GLN A 22 -6.80 -2.13 -2.98
CA GLN A 22 -7.40 -3.21 -2.18
C GLN A 22 -7.42 -4.52 -2.97
N THR A 23 -7.75 -4.46 -4.25
CA THR A 23 -7.93 -5.63 -5.11
C THR A 23 -6.64 -6.06 -5.83
N LEU A 24 -5.70 -5.15 -6.05
CA LEU A 24 -4.44 -5.41 -6.75
C LEU A 24 -3.62 -6.58 -6.16
N PRO A 25 -3.44 -6.71 -4.82
CA PRO A 25 -2.63 -7.81 -4.28
C PRO A 25 -3.15 -9.19 -4.67
N ALA A 26 -4.46 -9.44 -4.63
CA ALA A 26 -5.04 -10.72 -5.00
C ALA A 26 -4.80 -11.07 -6.48
N LEU A 27 -4.87 -10.08 -7.38
CA LEU A 27 -4.56 -10.26 -8.79
C LEU A 27 -3.09 -10.59 -9.02
N LEU A 28 -2.18 -9.89 -8.30
CA LEU A 28 -0.75 -10.16 -8.38
C LEU A 28 -0.40 -11.54 -7.82
N PHE A 29 -1.04 -11.98 -6.72
CA PHE A 29 -0.87 -13.34 -6.20
C PHE A 29 -1.19 -14.38 -7.26
N ALA A 30 -2.33 -14.26 -7.93
CA ALA A 30 -2.75 -15.18 -8.96
C ALA A 30 -1.81 -15.13 -10.19
N ALA A 31 -1.42 -13.93 -10.62
CA ALA A 31 -0.55 -13.76 -11.79
C ALA A 31 0.86 -14.33 -11.55
N ILE A 32 1.51 -13.97 -10.43
CA ILE A 32 2.85 -14.47 -10.09
C ILE A 32 2.83 -15.98 -9.86
N GLY A 33 1.83 -16.50 -9.14
CA GLY A 33 1.66 -17.94 -8.93
C GLY A 33 1.64 -18.72 -10.24
N ARG A 34 0.95 -18.22 -11.26
CA ARG A 34 0.90 -18.86 -12.59
C ARG A 34 2.16 -18.62 -13.42
N LEU A 35 2.71 -17.40 -13.37
CA LEU A 35 3.82 -16.98 -14.24
C LEU A 35 5.12 -17.72 -13.91
N VAL A 36 5.45 -17.85 -12.63
CA VAL A 36 6.68 -18.49 -12.16
C VAL A 36 6.44 -19.76 -11.34
N GLU A 37 5.22 -20.29 -11.35
CA GLU A 37 4.83 -21.52 -10.64
C GLU A 37 5.22 -21.49 -9.15
N ALA A 38 4.88 -20.39 -8.49
CA ALA A 38 5.04 -20.20 -7.05
C ALA A 38 3.79 -20.67 -6.30
N GLU A 39 3.97 -21.45 -5.24
CA GLU A 39 2.88 -21.92 -4.38
C GLU A 39 2.39 -20.84 -3.41
N VAL A 40 3.30 -19.97 -2.99
CA VAL A 40 3.02 -18.84 -2.09
C VAL A 40 3.51 -17.56 -2.73
N VAL A 41 2.72 -16.50 -2.66
CA VAL A 41 3.13 -15.17 -3.10
C VAL A 41 2.93 -14.19 -1.96
N SER A 42 3.92 -13.35 -1.71
CA SER A 42 3.86 -12.25 -0.76
C SER A 42 3.93 -10.90 -1.47
N PHE A 43 3.22 -9.94 -0.92
CA PHE A 43 3.19 -8.56 -1.37
C PHE A 43 3.45 -7.66 -0.16
N THR A 44 4.45 -6.81 -0.25
CA THR A 44 4.77 -5.85 0.80
C THR A 44 4.82 -4.44 0.26
N GLU A 45 4.35 -3.50 1.05
CA GLU A 45 4.47 -2.07 0.80
C GLU A 45 5.07 -1.39 2.02
N PHE A 46 6.07 -0.59 1.80
CA PHE A 46 6.65 0.31 2.79
C PHE A 46 6.45 1.75 2.33
N HIS A 47 5.88 2.59 3.19
CA HIS A 47 5.68 4.00 2.93
C HIS A 47 6.77 4.81 3.65
N HIS A 48 7.75 5.31 2.89
CA HIS A 48 8.92 6.01 3.44
C HIS A 48 8.56 7.21 4.34
N PRO A 49 7.63 8.11 3.96
CA PRO A 49 7.35 9.29 4.76
C PRO A 49 6.78 8.98 6.15
N SER A 50 5.88 7.99 6.28
CA SER A 50 5.28 7.63 7.57
C SER A 50 5.96 6.44 8.24
N ARG A 51 6.89 5.76 7.55
CA ARG A 51 7.54 4.50 7.97
C ARG A 51 6.53 3.37 8.26
N ASP A 52 5.36 3.45 7.68
CA ASP A 52 4.35 2.40 7.78
C ASP A 52 4.63 1.27 6.80
N PHE A 53 4.23 0.08 7.20
CA PHE A 53 4.45 -1.14 6.44
C PHE A 53 3.15 -1.96 6.37
N ARG A 54 2.89 -2.54 5.19
CA ARG A 54 1.84 -3.53 4.96
C ARG A 54 2.45 -4.77 4.33
N ALA A 55 2.07 -5.96 4.81
CA ALA A 55 2.42 -7.21 4.17
C ALA A 55 1.22 -8.13 4.07
N LEU A 56 1.07 -8.75 2.92
CA LEU A 56 0.01 -9.68 2.57
C LEU A 56 0.62 -10.94 1.98
N VAL A 57 -0.02 -12.10 2.18
CA VAL A 57 0.43 -13.40 1.69
C VAL A 57 -0.77 -14.16 1.10
N SER A 58 -0.55 -14.84 -0.02
CA SER A 58 -1.61 -15.52 -0.79
C SER A 58 -2.21 -16.75 -0.12
N VAL A 59 -1.53 -17.35 0.85
CA VAL A 59 -1.98 -18.55 1.57
C VAL A 59 -1.85 -18.37 3.07
N GLY A 60 -2.62 -19.14 3.82
CA GLY A 60 -2.54 -19.23 5.27
C GLY A 60 -3.86 -18.88 5.96
N ASP A 61 -4.61 -19.91 6.34
CA ASP A 61 -5.86 -19.78 7.08
C ASP A 61 -5.65 -19.68 8.59
N ASP A 62 -4.40 -19.89 9.08
CA ASP A 62 -4.06 -19.77 10.50
C ASP A 62 -3.58 -18.34 10.83
N PRO A 63 -4.45 -17.51 11.46
CA PRO A 63 -4.09 -16.14 11.83
C PRO A 63 -2.92 -16.06 12.82
N GLY A 64 -2.75 -17.06 13.70
CA GLY A 64 -1.69 -17.10 14.69
C GLY A 64 -0.32 -17.33 14.06
N ARG A 65 -0.22 -18.32 13.16
CA ARG A 65 0.99 -18.57 12.37
C ARG A 65 1.37 -17.36 11.52
N ARG A 66 0.38 -16.75 10.87
CA ARG A 66 0.60 -15.55 10.05
C ARG A 66 1.17 -14.40 10.88
N ALA A 67 0.58 -14.13 12.05
CA ALA A 67 1.06 -13.07 12.95
C ALA A 67 2.50 -13.32 13.41
N THR A 68 2.84 -14.57 13.78
CA THR A 68 4.19 -14.95 14.19
C THR A 68 5.20 -14.79 13.05
N ALA A 69 4.87 -15.29 11.86
CA ALA A 69 5.74 -15.16 10.68
C ALA A 69 5.94 -13.68 10.28
N MET A 70 4.90 -12.85 10.39
CA MET A 70 4.99 -11.42 10.11
C MET A 70 5.84 -10.66 11.12
N GLN A 71 5.77 -11.01 12.42
CA GLN A 71 6.64 -10.43 13.43
C GLN A 71 8.12 -10.82 13.21
N ALA A 72 8.38 -12.07 12.87
CA ALA A 72 9.72 -12.54 12.53
C ALA A 72 10.24 -11.84 11.27
N PHE A 73 9.40 -11.74 10.21
CA PHE A 73 9.72 -11.01 9.00
C PHE A 73 10.08 -9.54 9.30
N ALA A 74 9.24 -8.81 10.03
CA ALA A 74 9.49 -7.41 10.38
C ALA A 74 10.79 -7.23 11.20
N ARG A 75 11.14 -8.21 12.04
CA ARG A 75 12.37 -8.19 12.85
C ARG A 75 13.62 -8.36 12.00
N HIS A 76 13.58 -9.21 10.98
CA HIS A 76 14.77 -9.68 10.25
C HIS A 76 14.87 -9.14 8.80
N MET A 77 13.81 -8.54 8.23
CA MET A 77 13.80 -8.10 6.83
C MET A 77 14.97 -7.19 6.47
N HIS A 78 15.37 -6.32 7.40
CA HIS A 78 16.44 -5.36 7.19
C HIS A 78 17.83 -5.99 7.03
N SER A 79 18.01 -7.27 7.41
CA SER A 79 19.27 -8.01 7.24
C SER A 79 19.34 -8.81 5.94
N HIS A 80 18.24 -8.93 5.20
CA HIS A 80 18.20 -9.69 3.96
C HIS A 80 18.39 -8.77 2.74
N PRO A 81 19.34 -9.08 1.80
CA PRO A 81 19.66 -8.24 0.66
C PRO A 81 18.45 -7.82 -0.17
N PHE A 82 17.46 -8.69 -0.28
CA PHE A 82 16.24 -8.44 -1.04
C PHE A 82 15.47 -7.20 -0.56
N TRP A 83 15.44 -6.94 0.75
CA TRP A 83 14.75 -5.80 1.38
C TRP A 83 15.71 -4.66 1.77
N GLN A 84 17.00 -4.87 1.63
CA GLN A 84 18.01 -3.81 1.62
C GLN A 84 18.20 -3.24 0.22
N HIS A 85 17.24 -3.45 -0.67
CA HIS A 85 17.34 -3.16 -2.07
C HIS A 85 17.88 -1.75 -2.32
N ASP A 86 19.13 -1.71 -2.79
CA ASP A 86 19.72 -0.51 -3.36
C ASP A 86 19.57 -0.59 -4.88
N PRO A 87 18.72 0.26 -5.50
CA PRO A 87 18.53 0.26 -6.94
C PRO A 87 19.83 0.47 -7.72
N ALA A 88 20.79 1.22 -7.15
CA ALA A 88 22.10 1.44 -7.74
C ALA A 88 22.94 0.16 -7.79
N PHE A 89 22.79 -0.72 -6.80
CA PHE A 89 23.54 -1.97 -6.69
C PHE A 89 22.88 -3.11 -7.48
N TYR A 90 21.56 -3.30 -7.31
CA TYR A 90 20.85 -4.44 -7.90
C TYR A 90 20.21 -4.13 -9.27
N GLY A 91 20.15 -2.88 -9.67
CA GLY A 91 19.72 -2.47 -11.03
C GLY A 91 18.28 -2.78 -11.35
N GLU A 92 17.36 -2.65 -10.43
CA GLU A 92 15.92 -2.86 -10.67
C GLU A 92 15.58 -4.23 -11.32
N ARG A 93 16.30 -5.28 -10.99
CA ARG A 93 16.14 -6.61 -11.59
C ARG A 93 15.25 -7.51 -10.73
N ALA A 94 14.66 -8.54 -11.37
CA ALA A 94 14.13 -9.69 -10.66
C ALA A 94 15.29 -10.47 -10.03
N LEU A 95 15.14 -10.85 -8.75
CA LEU A 95 16.18 -11.48 -7.94
C LEU A 95 15.67 -12.79 -7.35
N ARG A 96 16.57 -13.73 -7.13
CA ARG A 96 16.33 -15.01 -6.47
C ARG A 96 17.18 -15.10 -5.19
N GLU A 97 16.78 -15.94 -4.24
CA GLU A 97 17.64 -16.23 -3.08
C GLU A 97 19.02 -16.76 -3.51
N SER A 98 19.04 -17.57 -4.59
CA SER A 98 20.27 -18.16 -5.13
C SER A 98 21.20 -17.14 -5.79
N ASP A 99 20.78 -15.93 -6.00
CA ASP A 99 21.66 -14.84 -6.47
C ASP A 99 22.53 -14.30 -5.31
N PHE A 100 22.22 -14.64 -4.04
CA PHE A 100 22.87 -14.14 -2.82
C PHE A 100 23.43 -15.26 -1.94
N PHE A 101 22.78 -16.43 -1.89
CA PHE A 101 23.03 -17.47 -0.91
C PHE A 101 23.08 -18.85 -1.56
N SER A 102 23.95 -19.73 -1.06
CA SER A 102 23.81 -21.17 -1.24
C SER A 102 22.61 -21.70 -0.46
N ASP A 103 22.21 -22.94 -0.73
CA ASP A 103 21.12 -23.60 -0.02
C ASP A 103 21.37 -23.73 1.50
N GLU A 104 22.61 -23.99 1.87
CA GLU A 104 23.04 -24.10 3.26
C GLU A 104 23.01 -22.71 3.94
N GLU A 105 23.52 -21.68 3.30
CA GLU A 105 23.51 -20.32 3.84
C GLU A 105 22.09 -19.79 4.03
N PHE A 106 21.20 -20.04 3.06
CA PHE A 106 19.81 -19.55 3.14
C PHE A 106 19.08 -20.10 4.38
N VAL A 107 19.18 -21.40 4.67
CA VAL A 107 18.47 -22.00 5.82
C VAL A 107 19.00 -21.53 7.17
N GLU A 108 20.23 -21.02 7.21
CA GLU A 108 20.84 -20.47 8.43
C GLU A 108 20.41 -19.03 8.71
N LEU A 109 19.83 -18.31 7.73
CA LEU A 109 19.36 -16.94 7.93
C LEU A 109 18.25 -16.89 8.99
N PRO A 110 18.30 -15.96 9.96
CA PRO A 110 17.24 -15.80 10.94
C PRO A 110 15.85 -15.59 10.32
N ILE A 111 15.77 -14.80 9.24
CA ILE A 111 14.51 -14.59 8.52
C ILE A 111 13.98 -15.88 7.87
N ALA A 112 14.86 -16.72 7.35
CA ALA A 112 14.45 -18.00 6.78
C ALA A 112 13.94 -18.94 7.87
N ARG A 113 14.66 -19.09 8.99
CA ARG A 113 14.31 -19.98 10.11
C ARG A 113 13.00 -19.58 10.80
N GLU A 114 12.81 -18.28 11.02
CA GLU A 114 11.68 -17.79 11.83
C GLU A 114 10.46 -17.40 11.01
N ALA A 115 10.60 -16.98 9.73
CA ALA A 115 9.50 -16.53 8.91
C ALA A 115 9.18 -17.47 7.73
N PHE A 116 10.17 -17.87 6.93
CA PHE A 116 9.91 -18.57 5.67
C PHE A 116 9.75 -20.08 5.83
N LEU A 117 10.70 -20.76 6.45
CA LEU A 117 10.67 -22.21 6.63
C LEU A 117 9.45 -22.71 7.42
N PRO A 118 9.00 -22.03 8.50
CA PRO A 118 7.75 -22.40 9.16
C PRO A 118 6.51 -22.32 8.29
N SER A 119 6.54 -21.49 7.23
CA SER A 119 5.49 -21.40 6.21
C SER A 119 5.67 -22.39 5.06
N GLY A 120 6.74 -23.21 5.11
CA GLY A 120 7.10 -24.14 4.03
C GLY A 120 7.88 -23.48 2.87
N ALA A 121 8.09 -22.17 2.87
CA ALA A 121 8.79 -21.46 1.80
C ALA A 121 10.30 -21.77 1.84
N ARG A 122 10.83 -22.30 0.73
CA ARG A 122 12.22 -22.71 0.61
C ARG A 122 12.99 -21.95 -0.47
N ARG A 123 12.30 -21.56 -1.53
CA ARG A 123 12.85 -20.83 -2.67
C ARG A 123 12.13 -19.51 -2.82
N MET A 124 12.84 -18.50 -3.26
CA MET A 124 12.29 -17.16 -3.46
C MET A 124 12.68 -16.60 -4.81
N ILE A 125 11.74 -15.91 -5.46
CA ILE A 125 11.99 -15.04 -6.59
C ILE A 125 11.13 -13.80 -6.46
N GLY A 126 11.67 -12.61 -6.72
CA GLY A 126 10.84 -11.42 -6.58
C GLY A 126 11.44 -10.18 -7.22
N ILE A 127 10.67 -9.13 -7.13
CA ILE A 127 11.01 -7.78 -7.58
C ILE A 127 10.75 -6.78 -6.46
N VAL A 128 11.55 -5.74 -6.43
CA VAL A 128 11.31 -4.54 -5.64
C VAL A 128 11.17 -3.35 -6.58
N MET A 129 10.25 -2.46 -6.27
CA MET A 129 9.95 -1.28 -7.07
C MET A 129 9.79 -0.08 -6.15
N GLU A 130 10.31 1.06 -6.57
CA GLU A 130 10.13 2.34 -5.90
C GLU A 130 9.16 3.21 -6.69
N HIS A 131 8.18 3.80 -5.99
CA HIS A 131 7.26 4.73 -6.62
C HIS A 131 6.59 5.67 -5.61
N SER A 132 6.71 6.98 -5.83
CA SER A 132 5.97 8.03 -5.08
C SER A 132 6.07 7.87 -3.56
N GLY A 133 7.25 7.55 -3.04
CA GLY A 133 7.49 7.36 -1.61
C GLY A 133 7.09 5.98 -1.08
N TYR A 134 6.81 5.03 -1.96
CA TYR A 134 6.58 3.62 -1.60
C TYR A 134 7.67 2.73 -2.15
N ALA A 135 8.18 1.82 -1.31
CA ALA A 135 8.87 0.62 -1.75
C ALA A 135 7.87 -0.53 -1.77
N VAL A 136 7.70 -1.16 -2.93
CA VAL A 136 6.77 -2.27 -3.14
C VAL A 136 7.56 -3.49 -3.53
N SER A 137 7.42 -4.60 -2.81
CA SER A 137 8.00 -5.87 -3.20
C SER A 137 6.94 -6.94 -3.43
N ILE A 138 7.19 -7.79 -4.42
CA ILE A 138 6.36 -8.96 -4.74
C ILE A 138 7.29 -10.14 -4.87
N VAL A 139 7.04 -11.17 -4.07
CA VAL A 139 7.91 -12.34 -3.96
C VAL A 139 7.09 -13.61 -4.13
N GLY A 140 7.46 -14.42 -5.12
CA GLY A 140 6.98 -15.79 -5.27
C GLY A 140 7.86 -16.73 -4.47
N HIS A 141 7.25 -17.70 -3.78
CA HIS A 141 7.94 -18.72 -3.01
C HIS A 141 7.55 -20.12 -3.51
N ARG A 142 8.53 -21.00 -3.60
CA ARG A 142 8.34 -22.44 -3.77
C ARG A 142 8.57 -23.16 -2.45
N ILE A 143 7.75 -24.18 -2.21
CA ILE A 143 7.84 -24.98 -0.98
C ILE A 143 9.00 -25.98 -1.05
N VAL A 144 9.30 -26.61 0.09
CA VAL A 144 10.28 -27.69 0.17
C VAL A 144 9.97 -28.80 -0.85
N GLY A 145 11.00 -29.28 -1.53
CA GLY A 145 10.88 -30.31 -2.58
C GLY A 145 10.65 -29.78 -4.00
N ARG A 146 10.39 -28.49 -4.15
CA ARG A 146 10.30 -27.86 -5.47
C ARG A 146 11.69 -27.43 -5.98
N PRO A 147 11.94 -27.45 -7.31
CA PRO A 147 13.21 -27.00 -7.88
C PRO A 147 13.43 -25.50 -7.62
N ALA A 148 14.69 -25.07 -7.69
CA ALA A 148 15.02 -23.64 -7.68
C ALA A 148 14.37 -22.92 -8.87
N PHE A 149 14.18 -21.60 -8.74
CA PHE A 149 13.71 -20.78 -9.86
C PHE A 149 14.81 -20.70 -10.94
N SER A 150 14.39 -20.92 -12.18
CA SER A 150 15.26 -20.90 -13.36
C SER A 150 15.54 -19.45 -13.83
N ASP A 151 16.47 -19.31 -14.78
CA ASP A 151 16.67 -18.05 -15.50
C ASP A 151 15.42 -17.63 -16.29
N ASP A 152 14.72 -18.61 -16.89
CA ASP A 152 13.43 -18.37 -17.57
C ASP A 152 12.36 -17.78 -16.62
N ASP A 153 12.30 -18.25 -15.36
CA ASP A 153 11.38 -17.71 -14.36
C ASP A 153 11.74 -16.27 -14.01
N ARG A 154 13.04 -15.99 -13.85
CA ARG A 154 13.54 -14.65 -13.58
C ARG A 154 13.25 -13.70 -14.75
N ASP A 155 13.50 -14.12 -15.97
CA ASP A 155 13.33 -13.28 -17.16
C ASP A 155 11.85 -12.98 -17.42
N ARG A 156 10.94 -13.94 -17.17
CA ARG A 156 9.48 -13.71 -17.21
C ARG A 156 9.04 -12.71 -16.14
N LEU A 157 9.51 -12.85 -14.91
CA LEU A 157 9.17 -11.92 -13.84
C LEU A 157 9.74 -10.52 -14.13
N GLN A 158 10.95 -10.45 -14.68
CA GLN A 158 11.57 -9.20 -15.12
C GLN A 158 10.74 -8.49 -16.20
N ALA A 159 10.29 -9.22 -17.21
CA ALA A 159 9.44 -8.67 -18.26
C ALA A 159 8.09 -8.18 -17.70
N PHE A 160 7.52 -8.91 -16.73
CA PHE A 160 6.26 -8.54 -16.08
C PHE A 160 6.38 -7.32 -15.14
N ARG A 161 7.58 -7.02 -14.61
CA ARG A 161 7.83 -5.94 -13.65
C ARG A 161 7.29 -4.58 -14.08
N THR A 162 7.55 -4.19 -15.34
CA THR A 162 7.11 -2.88 -15.87
C THR A 162 5.58 -2.76 -15.87
N HIS A 163 4.87 -3.85 -16.17
CA HIS A 163 3.42 -3.90 -16.17
C HIS A 163 2.87 -3.84 -14.74
N ILE A 164 3.50 -4.51 -13.79
CA ILE A 164 3.13 -4.43 -12.37
C ILE A 164 3.27 -2.99 -11.86
N LEU A 165 4.40 -2.33 -12.14
CA LEU A 165 4.63 -0.95 -11.70
C LEU A 165 3.59 0.02 -12.30
N ARG A 166 3.28 -0.15 -13.59
CA ARG A 166 2.26 0.66 -14.25
C ARG A 166 0.87 0.43 -13.65
N CYS A 167 0.51 -0.84 -13.41
CA CYS A 167 -0.76 -1.20 -12.79
C CYS A 167 -0.85 -0.70 -11.35
N TYR A 168 0.24 -0.75 -10.58
CA TYR A 168 0.31 -0.19 -9.22
C TYR A 168 0.04 1.32 -9.21
N ARG A 169 0.65 2.08 -10.14
CA ARG A 169 0.37 3.52 -10.31
C ARG A 169 -1.10 3.79 -10.59
N GLN A 170 -1.68 3.05 -11.55
CA GLN A 170 -3.10 3.19 -11.89
C GLN A 170 -4.01 2.78 -10.71
N ALA A 171 -3.63 1.77 -9.93
CA ALA A 171 -4.36 1.38 -8.73
C ALA A 171 -4.33 2.46 -7.65
N GLN A 172 -3.21 3.18 -7.48
CA GLN A 172 -3.14 4.36 -6.62
C GLN A 172 -4.09 5.47 -7.11
N GLU A 173 -4.06 5.77 -8.40
CA GLU A 173 -4.94 6.78 -9.00
C GLU A 173 -6.42 6.42 -8.83
N ARG A 174 -6.81 5.16 -9.07
CA ARG A 174 -8.18 4.68 -8.86
C ARG A 174 -8.59 4.75 -7.38
N THR A 175 -7.68 4.40 -6.46
CA THR A 175 -7.94 4.52 -5.03
C THR A 175 -8.17 5.97 -4.63
N LEU A 176 -7.33 6.89 -5.11
CA LEU A 176 -7.47 8.33 -4.87
C LEU A 176 -8.74 8.92 -5.49
N ALA A 177 -9.14 8.44 -6.66
CA ALA A 177 -10.38 8.88 -7.32
C ALA A 177 -11.65 8.54 -6.51
N LYS A 178 -11.60 7.52 -5.65
CA LYS A 178 -12.70 7.18 -4.72
C LYS A 178 -12.84 8.15 -3.56
N LEU A 179 -11.86 9.03 -3.31
CA LEU A 179 -11.92 10.01 -2.24
C LEU A 179 -13.02 11.03 -2.51
N THR A 180 -14.03 11.05 -1.68
CA THR A 180 -15.04 12.12 -1.70
C THR A 180 -14.43 13.46 -1.27
N PRO A 181 -15.07 14.61 -1.58
CA PRO A 181 -14.62 15.91 -1.07
C PRO A 181 -14.47 15.94 0.46
N ALA A 182 -15.38 15.29 1.20
CA ALA A 182 -15.30 15.18 2.66
C ALA A 182 -14.04 14.40 3.12
N HIS A 183 -13.70 13.30 2.42
CA HIS A 183 -12.47 12.53 2.67
C HIS A 183 -11.24 13.41 2.46
N ARG A 184 -11.17 14.14 1.34
CA ARG A 184 -10.05 15.04 1.03
C ARG A 184 -9.87 16.14 2.08
N LEU A 185 -10.97 16.76 2.52
CA LEU A 185 -10.96 17.77 3.58
C LEU A 185 -10.46 17.20 4.92
N ARG A 186 -10.88 15.99 5.30
CA ARG A 186 -10.40 15.32 6.51
C ARG A 186 -8.92 14.99 6.45
N LEU A 187 -8.42 14.56 5.29
CA LEU A 187 -7.01 14.28 5.08
C LEU A 187 -6.16 15.55 5.15
N ALA A 188 -6.65 16.65 4.55
CA ALA A 188 -5.95 17.93 4.58
C ALA A 188 -5.97 18.58 5.98
N PHE A 189 -7.07 18.43 6.71
CA PHE A 189 -7.33 19.08 8.00
C PHE A 189 -7.86 18.08 9.02
N PRO A 190 -6.99 17.18 9.57
CA PRO A 190 -7.41 16.07 10.43
C PRO A 190 -8.09 16.48 11.74
N THR A 191 -7.90 17.74 12.14
CA THR A 191 -8.48 18.32 13.37
C THR A 191 -9.92 18.82 13.21
N LEU A 192 -10.45 18.83 11.98
CA LEU A 192 -11.83 19.21 11.74
C LEU A 192 -12.79 18.12 12.25
N THR A 193 -13.83 18.54 12.98
CA THR A 193 -14.91 17.62 13.33
C THR A 193 -15.79 17.29 12.11
N PRO A 194 -16.57 16.19 12.12
CA PRO A 194 -17.46 15.85 11.01
C PRO A 194 -18.35 17.03 10.58
N ARG A 195 -18.93 17.76 11.53
CA ARG A 195 -19.77 18.92 11.26
C ARG A 195 -18.98 20.08 10.63
N GLN A 196 -17.73 20.29 11.05
CA GLN A 196 -16.86 21.29 10.44
C GLN A 196 -16.45 20.92 9.01
N VAL A 197 -16.23 19.64 8.72
CA VAL A 197 -15.98 19.15 7.35
C VAL A 197 -17.18 19.41 6.44
N GLU A 198 -18.39 19.20 6.93
CA GLU A 198 -19.62 19.45 6.21
C GLU A 198 -19.78 20.95 5.88
N VAL A 199 -19.58 21.83 6.86
CA VAL A 199 -19.58 23.28 6.66
C VAL A 199 -18.48 23.71 5.69
N ALA A 200 -17.25 23.18 5.84
CA ALA A 200 -16.13 23.47 4.95
C ALA A 200 -16.41 23.05 3.50
N SER A 201 -17.12 21.92 3.30
CA SER A 201 -17.53 21.46 1.98
C SER A 201 -18.47 22.46 1.28
N TRP A 202 -19.41 23.03 2.00
CA TRP A 202 -20.30 24.08 1.46
C TRP A 202 -19.56 25.41 1.21
N ILE A 203 -18.61 25.78 2.08
CA ILE A 203 -17.74 26.95 1.85
C ILE A 203 -16.95 26.77 0.54
N ALA A 204 -16.39 25.58 0.29
CA ALA A 204 -15.66 25.27 -0.92
C ALA A 204 -16.53 25.40 -2.18
N GLN A 205 -17.81 25.10 -2.08
CA GLN A 205 -18.79 25.25 -3.14
C GLN A 205 -19.32 26.69 -3.31
N GLY A 206 -18.78 27.64 -2.54
CA GLY A 206 -19.11 29.06 -2.66
C GLY A 206 -20.34 29.50 -1.89
N LYS A 207 -20.95 28.65 -1.05
CA LYS A 207 -22.15 28.98 -0.29
C LYS A 207 -21.86 30.04 0.79
N SER A 208 -22.79 30.96 0.98
CA SER A 208 -22.79 31.93 2.08
C SER A 208 -23.20 31.25 3.40
N ASN A 209 -22.85 31.88 4.51
CA ASN A 209 -23.26 31.35 5.83
C ASN A 209 -24.78 31.21 5.96
N GLN A 210 -25.55 32.06 5.35
CA GLN A 210 -27.00 32.04 5.39
C GLN A 210 -27.58 30.85 4.57
N GLU A 211 -27.00 30.58 3.37
CA GLU A 211 -27.35 29.39 2.59
C GLU A 211 -26.99 28.11 3.32
N ILE A 212 -25.78 28.05 3.94
CA ILE A 212 -25.34 26.91 4.72
C ILE A 212 -26.27 26.65 5.91
N ALA A 213 -26.68 27.71 6.59
CA ALA A 213 -27.63 27.62 7.70
C ALA A 213 -28.98 26.99 7.24
N GLY A 214 -29.49 27.39 6.08
CA GLY A 214 -30.70 26.83 5.49
C GLY A 214 -30.48 25.37 5.05
N ILE A 215 -29.36 25.04 4.39
CA ILE A 215 -29.06 23.67 3.92
C ILE A 215 -28.91 22.70 5.08
N LEU A 216 -28.28 23.12 6.17
CA LEU A 216 -27.96 22.28 7.32
C LEU A 216 -29.02 22.35 8.42
N GLU A 217 -30.07 23.13 8.23
CA GLU A 217 -31.19 23.35 9.14
C GLU A 217 -30.79 23.77 10.56
N ILE A 218 -29.75 24.64 10.65
CA ILE A 218 -29.26 25.18 11.94
C ILE A 218 -29.17 26.72 11.91
N GLY A 219 -29.11 27.33 13.08
CA GLY A 219 -29.06 28.78 13.20
C GLY A 219 -27.81 29.40 12.57
N LEU A 220 -27.94 30.60 12.00
CA LEU A 220 -26.86 31.35 11.38
C LEU A 220 -25.66 31.57 12.35
N ASP A 221 -25.92 31.77 13.64
CA ASP A 221 -24.86 31.99 14.62
C ASP A 221 -24.08 30.69 14.91
N ALA A 222 -24.74 29.52 14.82
CA ALA A 222 -24.03 28.23 14.88
C ALA A 222 -23.09 28.05 13.68
N ILE A 223 -23.51 28.44 12.46
CA ILE A 223 -22.65 28.43 11.28
C ILE A 223 -21.45 29.37 11.46
N LYS A 224 -21.66 30.60 11.93
CA LYS A 224 -20.58 31.54 12.22
C LYS A 224 -19.56 30.98 13.22
N ALA A 225 -20.06 30.27 14.26
CA ALA A 225 -19.19 29.60 15.23
C ALA A 225 -18.35 28.47 14.58
N HIS A 226 -18.96 27.63 13.74
CA HIS A 226 -18.24 26.61 12.97
C HIS A 226 -17.20 27.23 12.05
N VAL A 227 -17.53 28.27 11.29
CA VAL A 227 -16.59 28.98 10.39
C VAL A 227 -15.41 29.56 11.18
N LYS A 228 -15.68 30.18 12.34
CA LYS A 228 -14.61 30.66 13.22
C LYS A 228 -13.69 29.53 13.68
N ALA A 229 -14.25 28.41 14.10
CA ALA A 229 -13.48 27.24 14.54
C ALA A 229 -12.68 26.61 13.38
N ILE A 230 -13.24 26.52 12.18
CA ILE A 230 -12.54 26.07 10.96
C ILE A 230 -11.36 26.99 10.68
N ASN A 231 -11.57 28.32 10.69
CA ASN A 231 -10.51 29.28 10.41
C ASN A 231 -9.34 29.21 11.41
N LEU A 232 -9.58 28.78 12.64
CA LEU A 232 -8.52 28.55 13.63
C LEU A 232 -7.72 27.26 13.37
N LYS A 233 -8.33 26.30 12.70
CA LYS A 233 -7.76 24.95 12.43
C LYS A 233 -7.10 24.85 11.05
N VAL A 234 -7.51 25.70 10.10
CA VAL A 234 -6.91 25.79 8.77
C VAL A 234 -5.75 26.76 8.83
N ASP A 235 -4.54 26.21 8.95
CA ASP A 235 -3.28 26.98 8.97
C ASP A 235 -2.89 27.37 7.54
N SER A 236 -3.38 28.51 7.09
CA SER A 236 -3.08 29.07 5.75
C SER A 236 -3.39 30.57 5.73
N ASP A 237 -2.58 31.32 5.00
CA ASP A 237 -2.79 32.75 4.73
C ASP A 237 -4.10 33.01 3.96
N SER A 238 -4.46 32.11 3.09
CA SER A 238 -5.76 32.13 2.36
C SER A 238 -6.59 30.90 2.70
N ARG A 239 -7.23 30.94 3.89
CA ARG A 239 -8.03 29.81 4.42
C ARG A 239 -9.10 29.30 3.47
N ARG A 240 -9.80 30.20 2.79
CA ARG A 240 -10.83 29.83 1.81
C ARG A 240 -10.22 29.10 0.61
N ALA A 241 -9.10 29.59 0.08
CA ALA A 241 -8.39 28.92 -1.02
C ALA A 241 -7.88 27.53 -0.58
N ALA A 242 -7.33 27.41 0.62
CA ALA A 242 -6.89 26.12 1.15
C ALA A 242 -8.03 25.09 1.25
N ILE A 243 -9.21 25.53 1.70
CA ILE A 243 -10.42 24.68 1.76
C ILE A 243 -10.87 24.28 0.35
N VAL A 244 -10.91 25.20 -0.62
CA VAL A 244 -11.28 24.90 -2.01
C VAL A 244 -10.31 23.91 -2.63
N ILE A 245 -9.00 24.13 -2.47
CA ILE A 245 -7.98 23.21 -2.99
C ILE A 245 -8.13 21.83 -2.36
N ALA A 246 -8.27 21.75 -1.04
CA ALA A 246 -8.44 20.47 -0.35
C ALA A 246 -9.74 19.73 -0.74
N HIS A 247 -10.81 20.47 -1.05
CA HIS A 247 -12.06 19.89 -1.50
C HIS A 247 -11.98 19.27 -2.90
N THR A 248 -11.17 19.88 -3.79
CA THR A 248 -11.07 19.49 -5.21
C THR A 248 -9.89 18.54 -5.48
N THR A 249 -8.81 18.65 -4.73
CA THR A 249 -7.56 17.94 -4.98
C THR A 249 -7.11 17.16 -3.74
N PRO A 250 -6.71 15.89 -3.88
CA PRO A 250 -6.11 15.15 -2.76
C PRO A 250 -4.84 15.84 -2.26
N PRO A 251 -4.62 15.90 -0.92
CA PRO A 251 -3.42 16.53 -0.34
C PRO A 251 -2.21 15.60 -0.42
N PHE A 252 -1.68 15.34 -1.61
CA PHE A 252 -0.63 14.36 -1.88
C PHE A 252 0.56 14.41 -0.92
N ALA A 253 0.98 15.60 -0.49
CA ALA A 253 2.11 15.76 0.43
C ALA A 253 1.82 15.33 1.89
N LYS A 254 0.56 15.07 2.24
CA LYS A 254 0.11 14.75 3.61
C LYS A 254 -0.75 13.50 3.68
N LEU A 255 -0.80 12.71 2.59
CA LEU A 255 -1.59 11.49 2.59
C LEU A 255 -0.94 10.45 3.52
N PRO A 256 -1.73 9.78 4.37
CA PRO A 256 -1.29 8.54 4.99
C PRO A 256 -1.06 7.49 3.92
N PRO A 257 -0.42 6.36 4.24
CA PRO A 257 -0.35 5.24 3.30
C PRO A 257 -1.73 4.93 2.74
N LEU A 258 -1.84 4.85 1.41
CA LEU A 258 -3.14 4.75 0.72
C LEU A 258 -3.93 3.49 1.11
N TRP A 259 -3.26 2.42 1.53
CA TRP A 259 -3.91 1.21 2.04
C TRP A 259 -4.55 1.39 3.43
N LYS A 260 -4.24 2.48 4.15
CA LYS A 260 -4.90 2.84 5.42
C LYS A 260 -6.16 3.68 5.23
N LEU A 261 -6.45 4.09 4.00
CA LEU A 261 -7.67 4.82 3.67
C LEU A 261 -8.85 3.85 3.72
N ASP A 262 -9.54 3.80 4.84
CA ASP A 262 -10.82 3.12 4.96
C ASP A 262 -11.92 4.01 4.39
N LEU A 263 -12.22 3.80 3.12
CA LEU A 263 -13.21 4.58 2.38
C LEU A 263 -14.66 4.22 2.77
N GLU A 264 -14.88 3.06 3.38
CA GLU A 264 -16.20 2.57 3.76
C GLU A 264 -16.61 3.05 5.16
N SER A 265 -15.69 3.07 6.13
CA SER A 265 -15.99 3.50 7.50
C SER A 265 -16.23 5.00 7.64
N TRP A 266 -15.85 5.79 6.65
CA TRP A 266 -16.03 7.24 6.66
C TRP A 266 -17.43 7.67 6.18
N SER A 267 -18.24 6.75 5.70
CA SER A 267 -19.64 6.98 5.35
C SER A 267 -20.63 6.77 6.52
N GLY A 268 -20.16 6.38 7.70
CA GLY A 268 -20.96 6.25 8.94
C GLY A 268 -20.38 5.21 9.88
N GLY A 269 -19.83 5.65 10.98
CA GLY A 269 -19.71 5.00 12.29
C GLY A 269 -19.39 3.50 12.34
N GLY A 270 -18.18 3.09 11.97
CA GLY A 270 -17.69 1.75 12.23
C GLY A 270 -16.22 1.80 12.68
N GLU A 271 -15.91 1.13 13.78
CA GLU A 271 -14.55 1.05 14.32
C GLU A 271 -13.61 0.28 13.37
N ALA A 272 -12.60 0.97 12.85
CA ALA A 272 -11.52 0.35 12.09
C ALA A 272 -10.70 -0.58 13.00
N ARG A 273 -10.62 -1.86 12.68
CA ARG A 273 -9.66 -2.78 13.30
C ARG A 273 -8.24 -2.41 12.85
N GLN A 274 -7.58 -1.61 13.67
CA GLN A 274 -6.15 -1.31 13.52
C GLN A 274 -5.33 -2.53 13.97
N ILE A 275 -4.58 -3.12 13.05
CA ILE A 275 -3.43 -3.95 13.41
C ILE A 275 -2.28 -2.98 13.69
N ARG A 276 -2.04 -2.67 14.97
CA ARG A 276 -0.84 -1.94 15.40
C ARG A 276 0.36 -2.89 15.35
N LEU A 277 1.38 -2.51 14.61
CA LEU A 277 2.71 -3.10 14.78
C LEU A 277 3.27 -2.65 16.15
N PRO A 278 4.05 -3.51 16.85
CA PRO A 278 4.65 -3.12 18.12
C PRO A 278 5.58 -1.91 17.93
N GLU A 279 5.52 -0.97 18.87
CA GLU A 279 6.45 0.16 18.99
C GLU A 279 7.85 -0.38 19.22
N GLY A 280 8.79 -0.08 18.35
CA GLY A 280 10.21 -0.43 18.56
C GLY A 280 10.97 -0.88 17.32
N LEU A 281 10.85 -0.19 16.18
CA LEU A 281 11.89 -0.28 15.15
C LEU A 281 13.02 0.71 15.51
N PRO A 282 14.28 0.25 15.66
CA PRO A 282 15.39 1.16 15.92
C PRO A 282 15.55 2.14 14.78
N SER A 283 15.74 3.41 15.10
CA SER A 283 16.17 4.45 14.18
C SER A 283 17.56 4.10 13.64
N GLY A 284 17.60 3.36 12.55
CA GLY A 284 18.83 3.15 11.79
C GLY A 284 19.22 4.47 11.15
N GLY A 285 20.30 5.06 11.62
CA GLY A 285 21.00 6.13 10.93
C GLY A 285 21.47 5.66 9.56
N MET A 286 21.57 6.62 8.67
CA MET A 286 22.09 6.50 7.29
C MET A 286 23.40 5.75 7.22
#